data_401bd2fced32a8bd81c58f57e671dff7
#
_entry.id   401bd2fced32a8bd81c58f57e671dff7
#
_cell.length_a   1.000
_cell.length_b   1.000
_cell.length_c   1.000
_cell.angle_alpha   90.00
_cell.angle_beta   90.00
_cell.angle_gamma   90.00
#
_symmetry.space_group_name_H-M   'P 1'
#
loop_
_entity.id
_entity.type
_entity.pdbx_description
1 polymer ?
#
loop_
_entity_poly.entity_id
_entity_poly.type
_entity_poly.pdbx_seq_one_letter_code
_entity_poly.pdbx_strand_id
1 'polypeptide(L)'
;VYYIVVYIVANLAVFGVISTIEQHTGGKVDRSTYNGLYKTNPHLSFVMTLALFSLAGIPPFAGFFSKFFVFASAFHSGHWLVVFLALVNTIISLYYYLLIVKAMYITPNDAPVATFRTPALARTGLFICLIGVIVLGICSGVYELLNHVAGLGF
;
A
#
# COMPACT_ATOMS: atom_id res chain seq x y z
N VAL A 1 -14.90 5.56 -7.92
CA VAL A 1 -14.10 4.65 -8.76
C VAL A 1 -12.61 4.77 -8.44
N TYR A 2 -12.01 5.95 -8.46
CA TYR A 2 -10.58 6.18 -8.23
C TYR A 2 -10.05 5.52 -6.94
N TYR A 3 -10.73 5.72 -5.80
CA TYR A 3 -10.37 5.11 -4.52
C TYR A 3 -10.27 3.57 -4.61
N ILE A 4 -11.22 2.92 -5.29
CA ILE A 4 -11.25 1.47 -5.42
C ILE A 4 -10.06 0.96 -6.23
N VAL A 5 -9.74 1.62 -7.35
CA VAL A 5 -8.60 1.26 -8.21
C VAL A 5 -7.28 1.37 -7.42
N VAL A 6 -7.06 2.51 -6.75
CA VAL A 6 -5.87 2.72 -5.91
C VAL A 6 -5.75 1.67 -4.82
N TYR A 7 -6.86 1.38 -4.15
CA TYR A 7 -6.91 0.38 -3.07
C TYR A 7 -6.59 -1.03 -3.58
N ILE A 8 -7.14 -1.44 -4.72
CA ILE A 8 -6.84 -2.74 -5.33
C ILE A 8 -5.37 -2.86 -5.68
N VAL A 9 -4.79 -1.87 -6.37
CA VAL A 9 -3.39 -1.91 -6.82
C VAL A 9 -2.44 -1.98 -5.62
N ALA A 10 -2.67 -1.17 -4.58
CA ALA A 10 -1.84 -1.18 -3.38
C ALA A 10 -1.96 -2.51 -2.61
N ASN A 11 -3.17 -3.08 -2.49
CA ASN A 11 -3.35 -4.38 -1.85
C ASN A 11 -2.69 -5.51 -2.64
N LEU A 12 -2.81 -5.53 -3.96
CA LEU A 12 -2.12 -6.52 -4.81
C LEU A 12 -0.60 -6.47 -4.60
N ALA A 13 -0.02 -5.28 -4.46
CA ALA A 13 1.40 -5.14 -4.14
C ALA A 13 1.73 -5.75 -2.78
N VAL A 14 0.98 -5.41 -1.72
CA VAL A 14 1.21 -5.91 -0.36
C VAL A 14 1.07 -7.44 -0.30
N PHE A 15 -0.06 -7.97 -0.79
CA PHE A 15 -0.30 -9.42 -0.76
C PHE A 15 0.63 -10.18 -1.69
N GLY A 16 1.06 -9.60 -2.81
CA GLY A 16 2.07 -10.18 -3.67
C GLY A 16 3.42 -10.34 -2.97
N VAL A 17 3.84 -9.36 -2.17
CA VAL A 17 5.05 -9.47 -1.34
C VAL A 17 4.86 -10.52 -0.25
N ILE A 18 3.72 -10.51 0.46
CA ILE A 18 3.41 -11.49 1.51
C ILE A 18 3.46 -12.90 0.94
N SER A 19 2.77 -13.17 -0.17
CA SER A 19 2.74 -14.48 -0.82
C SER A 19 4.14 -14.95 -1.25
N THR A 20 4.95 -14.03 -1.77
CA THR A 20 6.33 -14.34 -2.17
C THR A 20 7.19 -14.74 -0.97
N ILE A 21 7.04 -14.08 0.17
CA ILE A 21 7.76 -14.40 1.40
C ILE A 21 7.25 -15.71 2.00
N GLU A 22 5.94 -15.91 2.04
CA GLU A 22 5.28 -17.12 2.54
C GLU A 22 5.80 -18.37 1.83
N GLN A 23 5.88 -18.35 0.50
CA GLN A 23 6.40 -19.46 -0.29
C GLN A 23 7.84 -19.84 0.06
N HIS A 24 8.66 -18.88 0.48
CA HIS A 24 10.07 -19.11 0.81
C HIS A 24 10.33 -19.36 2.30
N THR A 25 9.34 -19.09 3.16
CA THR A 25 9.45 -19.30 4.61
C THR A 25 8.69 -20.52 5.12
N GLY A 26 8.09 -21.30 4.22
CA GLY A 26 7.30 -22.47 4.58
C GLY A 26 5.99 -22.13 5.28
N GLY A 27 5.31 -21.04 4.86
CA GLY A 27 4.00 -20.64 5.40
C GLY A 27 4.06 -19.68 6.58
N LYS A 28 5.22 -19.13 6.94
CA LYS A 28 5.34 -18.14 8.01
C LYS A 28 4.95 -16.76 7.53
N VAL A 29 3.90 -16.20 8.13
CA VAL A 29 3.36 -14.85 7.80
C VAL A 29 3.34 -13.89 8.99
N ASP A 30 3.92 -14.29 10.12
CA ASP A 30 4.00 -13.46 11.30
C ASP A 30 4.82 -12.19 11.07
N ARG A 31 4.47 -11.11 11.79
CA ARG A 31 5.22 -9.85 11.69
C ARG A 31 6.72 -10.03 11.97
N SER A 32 7.08 -10.93 12.85
CA SER A 32 8.48 -11.25 13.18
C SER A 32 9.28 -11.79 11.99
N THR A 33 8.62 -12.43 11.03
CA THR A 33 9.23 -12.92 9.79
C THR A 33 9.80 -11.77 8.94
N TYR A 34 9.22 -10.57 9.06
CA TYR A 34 9.66 -9.38 8.32
C TYR A 34 10.82 -8.65 9.00
N ASN A 35 11.22 -9.04 10.23
CA ASN A 35 12.31 -8.38 10.94
C ASN A 35 13.62 -8.49 10.14
N GLY A 36 14.23 -7.33 9.86
CA GLY A 36 15.48 -7.26 9.12
C GLY A 36 15.41 -7.63 7.63
N LEU A 37 14.21 -7.75 7.06
CA LEU A 37 14.01 -8.17 5.66
C LEU A 37 14.75 -7.28 4.66
N TYR A 38 14.89 -5.99 4.95
CA TYR A 38 15.62 -5.05 4.08
C TYR A 38 17.09 -5.49 3.83
N LYS A 39 17.74 -6.11 4.80
CA LYS A 39 19.14 -6.54 4.68
C LYS A 39 19.32 -7.69 3.67
N THR A 40 18.33 -8.54 3.54
CA THR A 40 18.38 -9.75 2.70
C THR A 40 17.61 -9.60 1.39
N ASN A 41 16.46 -8.94 1.43
CA ASN A 41 15.55 -8.79 0.29
C ASN A 41 15.10 -7.32 0.14
N PRO A 42 16.01 -6.38 -0.23
CA PRO A 42 15.72 -4.94 -0.25
C PRO A 42 14.62 -4.56 -1.24
N HIS A 43 14.53 -5.23 -2.39
CA HIS A 43 13.49 -4.94 -3.39
C HIS A 43 12.08 -5.22 -2.87
N LEU A 44 11.87 -6.36 -2.20
CA LEU A 44 10.57 -6.72 -1.61
C LEU A 44 10.19 -5.75 -0.48
N SER A 45 11.17 -5.40 0.37
CA SER A 45 10.97 -4.43 1.44
C SER A 45 10.60 -3.05 0.90
N PHE A 46 11.20 -2.62 -0.20
CA PHE A 46 10.90 -1.34 -0.83
C PHE A 46 9.49 -1.32 -1.43
N VAL A 47 9.11 -2.34 -2.20
CA VAL A 47 7.74 -2.47 -2.76
C VAL A 47 6.70 -2.49 -1.64
N MET A 48 6.93 -3.28 -0.59
CA MET A 48 6.04 -3.37 0.57
C MET A 48 5.87 -2.01 1.24
N THR A 49 6.96 -1.27 1.44
CA THR A 49 6.95 0.05 2.09
C THR A 49 6.12 1.06 1.29
N LEU A 50 6.34 1.16 -0.02
CA LEU A 50 5.60 2.11 -0.85
C LEU A 50 4.11 1.76 -0.93
N ALA A 51 3.77 0.47 -1.02
CA ALA A 51 2.39 0.01 -0.99
C ALA A 51 1.71 0.31 0.36
N LEU A 52 2.40 0.05 1.49
CA LEU A 52 1.89 0.36 2.82
C LEU A 52 1.73 1.88 3.04
N PHE A 53 2.63 2.71 2.52
CA PHE A 53 2.50 4.17 2.59
C PHE A 53 1.31 4.67 1.79
N SER A 54 1.04 4.05 0.64
CA SER A 54 -0.18 4.34 -0.13
C SER A 54 -1.44 3.95 0.65
N LEU A 55 -1.48 2.75 1.23
CA LEU A 55 -2.63 2.29 2.05
C LEU A 55 -2.82 3.14 3.32
N ALA A 56 -1.72 3.58 3.92
CA ALA A 56 -1.74 4.49 5.06
C ALA A 56 -2.32 5.88 4.69
N GLY A 57 -2.19 6.28 3.43
CA GLY A 57 -2.60 7.60 2.96
C GLY A 57 -1.55 8.67 3.25
N ILE A 58 -0.27 8.33 3.10
CA ILE A 58 0.84 9.28 3.26
C ILE A 58 1.05 10.01 1.91
N PRO A 59 1.12 11.37 1.90
CA PRO A 59 1.52 12.08 0.69
C PRO A 59 2.96 11.69 0.29
N PRO A 60 3.31 11.60 -0.98
CA PRO A 60 2.56 11.93 -2.20
C PRO A 60 1.85 10.74 -2.88
N PHE A 61 1.61 9.65 -2.16
CA PHE A 61 1.05 8.43 -2.75
C PHE A 61 -0.45 8.55 -3.06
N ALA A 62 -0.91 7.71 -4.00
CA ALA A 62 -2.29 7.68 -4.49
C ALA A 62 -3.34 7.51 -3.38
N GLY A 63 -3.02 6.74 -2.34
CA GLY A 63 -3.91 6.52 -1.21
C GLY A 63 -4.27 7.77 -0.43
N PHE A 64 -3.39 8.77 -0.37
CA PHE A 64 -3.69 10.06 0.24
C PHE A 64 -4.78 10.80 -0.54
N PHE A 65 -4.57 11.01 -1.83
CA PHE A 65 -5.50 11.74 -2.68
C PHE A 65 -6.87 11.06 -2.76
N SER A 66 -6.87 9.73 -2.87
CA SER A 66 -8.10 8.95 -2.95
C SER A 66 -8.95 9.08 -1.68
N LYS A 67 -8.33 9.02 -0.49
CA LYS A 67 -9.02 9.23 0.79
C LYS A 67 -9.48 10.68 0.95
N PHE A 68 -8.62 11.62 0.58
CA PHE A 68 -8.94 13.05 0.65
C PHE A 68 -10.21 13.39 -0.14
N PHE A 69 -10.32 12.94 -1.39
CA PHE A 69 -11.51 13.21 -2.20
C PHE A 69 -12.77 12.56 -1.66
N VAL A 70 -12.66 11.32 -1.14
CA VAL A 70 -13.83 10.64 -0.52
C VAL A 70 -14.26 11.36 0.75
N PHE A 71 -13.34 11.78 1.60
CA PHE A 71 -13.66 12.49 2.83
C PHE A 71 -14.22 13.88 2.56
N ALA A 72 -13.67 14.62 1.61
CA ALA A 72 -14.18 15.92 1.21
C ALA A 72 -15.62 15.80 0.68
N SER A 73 -15.90 14.84 -0.19
CA SER A 73 -17.24 14.59 -0.72
C SER A 73 -18.24 14.23 0.39
N ALA A 74 -17.86 13.35 1.32
CA ALA A 74 -18.72 12.95 2.44
C ALA A 74 -18.98 14.13 3.40
N PHE A 75 -17.97 14.97 3.62
CA PHE A 75 -18.10 16.16 4.46
C PHE A 75 -19.07 17.19 3.85
N HIS A 76 -18.94 17.47 2.56
CA HIS A 76 -19.86 18.35 1.83
C HIS A 76 -21.30 17.82 1.79
N SER A 77 -21.47 16.50 1.85
CA SER A 77 -22.79 15.86 1.95
C SER A 77 -23.37 15.84 3.37
N GLY A 78 -22.75 16.52 4.33
CA GLY A 78 -23.23 16.62 5.70
C GLY A 78 -22.91 15.41 6.61
N HIS A 79 -22.11 14.44 6.13
CA HIS A 79 -21.76 13.22 6.88
C HIS A 79 -20.50 13.40 7.74
N TRP A 80 -20.40 14.50 8.46
CA TRP A 80 -19.20 14.88 9.24
C TRP A 80 -18.80 13.84 10.31
N LEU A 81 -19.76 13.18 10.95
CA LEU A 81 -19.48 12.13 11.93
C LEU A 81 -18.79 10.92 11.30
N VAL A 82 -19.24 10.50 10.12
CA VAL A 82 -18.62 9.39 9.36
C VAL A 82 -17.20 9.76 8.98
N VAL A 83 -16.96 10.98 8.52
CA VAL A 83 -15.62 11.47 8.18
C VAL A 83 -14.72 11.47 9.41
N PHE A 84 -15.21 11.93 10.56
CA PHE A 84 -14.43 11.92 11.80
C PHE A 84 -14.02 10.50 12.21
N LEU A 85 -14.96 9.56 12.21
CA LEU A 85 -14.69 8.15 12.54
C LEU A 85 -13.69 7.51 11.53
N ALA A 86 -13.84 7.84 10.24
CA ALA A 86 -12.93 7.36 9.19
C ALA A 86 -11.51 7.92 9.35
N LEU A 87 -11.36 9.17 9.78
CA LEU A 87 -10.06 9.77 10.09
C LEU A 87 -9.39 9.08 11.28
N VAL A 88 -10.12 8.86 12.37
CA VAL A 88 -9.62 8.11 13.54
C VAL A 88 -9.15 6.73 13.13
N ASN A 89 -9.97 6.01 12.35
CA ASN A 89 -9.61 4.68 11.85
C ASN A 89 -8.38 4.71 10.92
N THR A 90 -8.22 5.77 10.13
CA THR A 90 -7.03 5.96 9.28
C THR A 90 -5.76 6.12 10.12
N ILE A 91 -5.82 6.84 11.25
CA ILE A 91 -4.67 6.99 12.16
C ILE A 91 -4.31 5.65 12.80
N ILE A 92 -5.30 4.86 13.22
CA ILE A 92 -5.07 3.52 13.76
C ILE A 92 -4.41 2.61 12.70
N SER A 93 -4.91 2.64 11.48
CA SER A 93 -4.35 1.85 10.37
C SER A 93 -2.92 2.26 10.04
N LEU A 94 -2.62 3.57 10.05
CA LEU A 94 -1.27 4.10 9.86
C LEU A 94 -0.28 3.50 10.86
N TYR A 95 -0.68 3.41 12.14
CA TYR A 95 0.17 2.81 13.16
C TYR A 95 0.54 1.35 12.83
N TYR A 96 -0.43 0.52 12.43
CA TYR A 96 -0.17 -0.88 12.08
C TYR A 96 0.72 -1.02 10.83
N TYR A 97 0.52 -0.18 9.82
CA TYR A 97 1.38 -0.21 8.62
C TYR A 97 2.82 0.21 8.94
N LEU A 98 3.00 1.23 9.78
CA LEU A 98 4.34 1.66 10.20
C LEU A 98 5.04 0.62 11.09
N LEU A 99 4.32 -0.20 11.84
CA LEU A 99 4.90 -1.31 12.59
C LEU A 99 5.57 -2.36 11.68
N ILE A 100 4.99 -2.63 10.50
CA ILE A 100 5.58 -3.55 9.52
C ILE A 100 6.83 -2.92 8.90
N VAL A 101 6.76 -1.63 8.52
CA VAL A 101 7.92 -0.91 8.00
C VAL A 101 9.05 -0.89 9.03
N LYS A 102 8.74 -0.60 10.30
CA LYS A 102 9.71 -0.68 11.39
C LYS A 102 10.34 -2.07 11.52
N ALA A 103 9.55 -3.13 11.41
CA ALA A 103 10.06 -4.50 11.45
C ALA A 103 11.07 -4.75 10.34
N MET A 104 10.77 -4.33 9.10
CA MET A 104 11.64 -4.56 7.95
C MET A 104 12.98 -3.82 8.02
N TYR A 105 13.00 -2.58 8.53
CA TYR A 105 14.17 -1.71 8.45
C TYR A 105 14.92 -1.55 9.77
N ILE A 106 14.23 -1.54 10.89
CA ILE A 106 14.78 -1.12 12.18
C ILE A 106 14.94 -2.30 13.15
N THR A 107 14.00 -3.24 13.18
CA THR A 107 14.02 -4.33 14.15
C THR A 107 15.12 -5.33 13.80
N PRO A 108 16.12 -5.54 14.68
CA PRO A 108 17.17 -6.51 14.43
C PRO A 108 16.60 -7.93 14.39
N ASN A 109 17.21 -8.76 13.56
CA ASN A 109 16.93 -10.19 13.52
C ASN A 109 18.26 -10.92 13.29
N ASP A 110 18.59 -11.87 14.15
CA ASP A 110 19.81 -12.67 14.05
C ASP A 110 19.71 -13.74 12.96
N ALA A 111 18.47 -14.11 12.58
CA ALA A 111 18.18 -15.06 11.50
C ALA A 111 17.10 -14.52 10.56
N PRO A 112 17.39 -13.44 9.77
CA PRO A 112 16.43 -12.90 8.82
C PRO A 112 16.13 -13.91 7.71
N VAL A 113 15.00 -13.72 7.03
CA VAL A 113 14.65 -14.53 5.87
C VAL A 113 15.81 -14.53 4.88
N ALA A 114 16.27 -15.70 4.47
CA ALA A 114 17.39 -15.85 3.55
C ALA A 114 17.15 -15.06 2.27
N THR A 115 18.23 -14.60 1.64
CA THR A 115 18.14 -13.94 0.33
C THR A 115 17.70 -14.97 -0.71
N PHE A 116 16.63 -14.66 -1.45
CA PHE A 116 16.11 -15.48 -2.53
C PHE A 116 15.83 -14.65 -3.78
N ARG A 117 15.78 -15.31 -4.93
CA ARG A 117 15.36 -14.66 -6.17
C ARG A 117 13.84 -14.75 -6.31
N THR A 118 13.17 -13.59 -6.32
CA THR A 118 11.74 -13.53 -6.65
C THR A 118 11.52 -14.08 -8.07
N PRO A 119 10.58 -15.00 -8.28
CA PRO A 119 10.22 -15.49 -9.61
C PRO A 119 9.94 -14.34 -10.58
N ALA A 120 10.35 -14.47 -11.84
CA ALA A 120 10.25 -13.38 -12.82
C ALA A 120 8.81 -12.84 -12.95
N LEU A 121 7.83 -13.73 -12.96
CA LEU A 121 6.41 -13.35 -13.05
C LEU A 121 5.96 -12.53 -11.85
N ALA A 122 6.29 -12.96 -10.62
CA ALA A 122 5.95 -12.23 -9.40
C ALA A 122 6.65 -10.85 -9.36
N ARG A 123 7.93 -10.81 -9.74
CA ARG A 123 8.70 -9.57 -9.83
C ARG A 123 8.08 -8.57 -10.80
N THR A 124 7.68 -9.02 -11.99
CA THR A 124 7.03 -8.18 -12.99
C THR A 124 5.68 -7.66 -12.48
N GLY A 125 4.85 -8.51 -11.86
CA GLY A 125 3.59 -8.10 -11.27
C GLY A 125 3.76 -7.06 -10.16
N LEU A 126 4.71 -7.27 -9.26
CA LEU A 126 5.03 -6.31 -8.19
C LEU A 126 5.53 -4.96 -8.76
N PHE A 127 6.31 -4.99 -9.83
CA PHE A 127 6.79 -3.77 -10.50
C PHE A 127 5.65 -2.99 -11.15
N ILE A 128 4.71 -3.67 -11.80
CA ILE A 128 3.51 -3.06 -12.37
C ILE A 128 2.66 -2.41 -11.28
N CYS A 129 2.43 -3.11 -10.16
CA CYS A 129 1.69 -2.57 -9.02
C CYS A 129 2.40 -1.34 -8.42
N LEU A 130 3.73 -1.39 -8.29
CA LEU A 130 4.53 -0.27 -7.77
C LEU A 130 4.40 0.97 -8.67
N ILE A 131 4.57 0.80 -9.98
CA ILE A 131 4.38 1.88 -10.97
C ILE A 131 2.94 2.41 -10.86
N GLY A 132 1.95 1.52 -10.77
CA GLY A 132 0.55 1.89 -10.60
C GLY A 132 0.31 2.78 -9.37
N VAL A 133 0.86 2.41 -8.22
CA VAL A 133 0.75 3.21 -6.97
C VAL A 133 1.36 4.61 -7.14
N ILE A 134 2.50 4.71 -7.82
CA ILE A 134 3.21 5.99 -8.05
C ILE A 134 2.47 6.85 -9.08
N VAL A 135 2.13 6.26 -10.23
CA VAL A 135 1.46 6.98 -11.33
C VAL A 135 0.08 7.48 -10.90
N LEU A 136 -0.71 6.64 -10.24
CA LEU A 136 -2.01 7.05 -9.71
C LEU A 136 -1.89 8.16 -8.66
N GLY A 137 -0.78 8.25 -7.94
CA GLY A 137 -0.56 9.29 -6.93
C GLY A 137 -0.12 10.63 -7.50
N ILE A 138 0.73 10.62 -8.54
CA ILE A 138 1.34 11.84 -9.08
C ILE A 138 0.50 12.43 -10.22
N CYS A 139 -0.15 11.59 -11.03
CA CYS A 139 -0.92 12.03 -12.19
C CYS A 139 -2.35 12.40 -11.80
N SER A 140 -2.61 13.66 -11.49
CA SER A 140 -3.97 14.20 -11.25
C SER A 140 -4.92 13.96 -12.43
N GLY A 141 -4.42 13.96 -13.66
CA GLY A 141 -5.20 13.68 -14.87
C GLY A 141 -5.82 12.27 -14.90
N VAL A 142 -5.25 11.31 -14.17
CA VAL A 142 -5.86 9.96 -14.03
C VAL A 142 -7.16 10.02 -13.21
N TYR A 143 -7.24 10.90 -12.23
CA TYR A 143 -8.48 11.13 -11.48
C TYR A 143 -9.60 11.66 -12.38
N GLU A 144 -9.30 12.67 -13.22
CA GLU A 144 -10.26 13.24 -14.18
C GLU A 144 -10.69 12.20 -15.22
N LEU A 145 -9.74 11.44 -15.77
CA LEU A 145 -10.03 10.38 -16.74
C LEU A 145 -10.96 9.30 -16.15
N LEU A 146 -10.69 8.83 -14.93
CA LEU A 146 -11.50 7.82 -14.28
C LEU A 146 -12.90 8.33 -13.92
N ASN A 147 -13.05 9.59 -13.56
CA ASN A 147 -14.34 10.20 -13.31
C ASN A 147 -15.15 10.36 -14.61
N HIS A 148 -14.51 10.74 -15.71
CA HIS A 148 -15.14 10.85 -17.00
C HIS A 148 -15.63 9.48 -17.52
N VAL A 149 -14.79 8.45 -17.42
CA VAL A 149 -15.14 7.07 -17.81
C VAL A 149 -16.24 6.49 -16.91
N ALA A 150 -16.30 6.88 -15.65
CA ALA A 150 -17.35 6.44 -14.74
C ALA A 150 -18.72 7.12 -14.96
N GLY A 151 -18.83 8.03 -15.94
CA GLY A 151 -20.06 8.77 -16.22
C GLY A 151 -20.46 9.75 -15.11
N LEU A 152 -19.57 10.06 -14.20
CA LEU A 152 -19.74 11.01 -13.11
C LEU A 152 -19.17 12.39 -13.49
N GLY A 153 -19.23 12.74 -14.77
CA GLY A 153 -18.84 14.05 -15.26
C GLY A 153 -19.75 15.12 -14.67
N PHE A 154 -19.27 15.84 -13.64
CA PHE A 154 -19.74 17.14 -13.22
C PHE A 154 -18.83 18.21 -13.79
#